data_232fc122b1390bb26f30f8dec7735e68
#
_entry.id   232fc122b1390bb26f30f8dec7735e68
#
_cell.length_a   1.000
_cell.length_b   1.000
_cell.length_c   1.000
_cell.angle_alpha   90.00
_cell.angle_beta   90.00
_cell.angle_gamma   90.00
#
_symmetry.space_group_name_H-M   'P 1'
#
loop_
_entity.id
_entity.type
_entity.pdbx_description
1 polymer ?
#
loop_
_entity_poly.entity_id
_entity_poly.type
_entity_poly.pdbx_seq_one_letter_code
_entity_poly.pdbx_strand_id
1 'polypeptide(L)'
;MKKLLGILFIGLLWCNVGIAVTFNEEKDKLPITPESISEWDYTCKKEDFIKYVATIEGCIALKKLGKIDKSKKKLVVFLHGDRRDKSDYKILEQGNFTKAIKDQKDNINFFYLARPGHKFTGRSRSVGKYKAHEQLNDIIQTVVFKKGWEMGRLISQALYRLKEFYKPDELIVIGFSGGSVNMSVIAGKVPGLVDKGILGGCDCKTNRQPFWTSIEFIKYIPPETELILITGKDDPYINWNISYVREAKKLGKNVEHHIVTGEHSVKSTLLKNEGFEILKEALK
;
A
#
# COMPACT_ATOMS: atom_id res chain seq x y z
N MET A 1 68.40 15.29 -26.50
CA MET A 1 67.00 15.33 -27.01
C MET A 1 66.24 14.12 -26.49
N LYS A 2 65.54 14.25 -25.41
CA LYS A 2 64.74 13.18 -24.81
C LYS A 2 63.28 13.44 -25.09
N LYS A 3 62.64 12.56 -25.86
CA LYS A 3 61.22 12.61 -26.14
C LYS A 3 60.48 12.08 -24.90
N LEU A 4 59.66 12.93 -24.29
CA LEU A 4 58.72 12.54 -23.26
C LEU A 4 57.51 11.93 -23.91
N LEU A 5 57.31 10.62 -23.72
CA LEU A 5 56.08 9.92 -24.08
C LEU A 5 55.06 10.20 -22.97
N GLY A 6 54.07 11.02 -23.29
CA GLY A 6 52.91 11.22 -22.42
C GLY A 6 51.97 10.00 -22.52
N ILE A 7 51.91 9.20 -21.46
CA ILE A 7 50.92 8.14 -21.31
C ILE A 7 49.62 8.80 -20.89
N LEU A 8 48.71 8.88 -21.84
CA LEU A 8 47.34 9.30 -21.57
C LEU A 8 46.60 8.16 -20.87
N PHE A 9 46.51 8.22 -19.54
CA PHE A 9 45.61 7.36 -18.77
C PHE A 9 44.18 7.78 -19.05
N ILE A 10 43.54 7.13 -20.02
CA ILE A 10 42.09 7.17 -20.17
C ILE A 10 41.56 6.31 -19.04
N GLY A 11 41.32 6.90 -17.92
CA GLY A 11 40.52 6.32 -16.85
C GLY A 11 39.12 6.10 -17.37
N LEU A 12 38.80 4.89 -17.76
CA LEU A 12 37.44 4.44 -17.92
C LEU A 12 36.75 4.54 -16.55
N LEU A 13 36.22 5.72 -16.25
CA LEU A 13 35.14 5.86 -15.29
C LEU A 13 33.96 5.05 -15.83
N TRP A 14 33.89 3.80 -15.38
CA TRP A 14 32.63 3.10 -15.34
C TRP A 14 31.72 3.85 -14.38
N CYS A 15 31.16 4.96 -14.83
CA CYS A 15 29.94 5.46 -14.29
C CYS A 15 28.93 4.32 -14.44
N ASN A 16 28.65 3.64 -13.32
CA ASN A 16 27.36 3.01 -13.16
C ASN A 16 26.33 4.09 -13.42
N VAL A 17 25.94 4.20 -14.67
CA VAL A 17 24.71 4.89 -15.06
C VAL A 17 23.60 4.02 -14.50
N GLY A 18 23.41 4.10 -13.19
CA GLY A 18 22.11 3.81 -12.64
C GLY A 18 21.18 4.68 -13.46
N ILE A 19 20.34 4.05 -14.26
CA ILE A 19 19.28 4.72 -15.00
C ILE A 19 18.50 5.48 -13.92
N ALA A 20 18.89 6.73 -13.71
CA ALA A 20 18.08 7.66 -12.96
C ALA A 20 16.81 7.77 -13.81
N VAL A 21 15.79 7.00 -13.44
CA VAL A 21 14.45 7.17 -13.99
C VAL A 21 14.12 8.63 -13.73
N THR A 22 14.31 9.45 -14.75
CA THR A 22 13.98 10.87 -14.67
C THR A 22 12.49 10.94 -14.40
N PHE A 23 12.17 11.37 -13.21
CA PHE A 23 10.80 11.61 -12.80
C PHE A 23 10.20 12.64 -13.74
N ASN A 24 9.27 12.20 -14.58
CA ASN A 24 8.46 13.10 -15.38
C ASN A 24 7.22 13.43 -14.56
N GLU A 25 7.21 14.60 -13.94
CA GLU A 25 6.18 15.04 -13.00
C GLU A 25 4.76 14.93 -13.57
N GLU A 26 4.56 15.16 -14.87
CA GLU A 26 3.27 15.02 -15.52
C GLU A 26 2.88 13.56 -15.76
N LYS A 27 3.79 12.72 -16.25
CA LYS A 27 3.51 11.29 -16.47
C LYS A 27 3.27 10.53 -15.17
N ASP A 28 3.99 10.91 -14.13
CA ASP A 28 3.84 10.23 -12.82
C ASP A 28 2.55 10.63 -12.09
N LYS A 29 1.88 11.73 -12.50
CA LYS A 29 0.54 12.09 -12.03
C LYS A 29 -0.58 11.32 -12.71
N LEU A 30 -0.32 10.66 -13.83
CA LEU A 30 -1.34 9.90 -14.54
C LEU A 30 -1.54 8.52 -13.90
N PRO A 31 -2.75 7.97 -13.97
CA PRO A 31 -2.98 6.59 -13.60
C PRO A 31 -2.24 5.63 -14.54
N ILE A 32 -1.94 4.45 -14.04
CA ILE A 32 -1.41 3.33 -14.81
C ILE A 32 -2.44 2.21 -14.81
N THR A 33 -2.51 1.42 -15.87
CA THR A 33 -3.44 0.29 -15.92
C THR A 33 -2.87 -0.92 -15.19
N PRO A 34 -3.73 -1.81 -14.63
CA PRO A 34 -3.25 -3.07 -14.06
C PRO A 34 -2.43 -3.90 -15.05
N GLU A 35 -2.79 -3.90 -16.34
CA GLU A 35 -2.10 -4.64 -17.41
C GLU A 35 -0.66 -4.15 -17.59
N SER A 36 -0.42 -2.84 -17.49
CA SER A 36 0.94 -2.29 -17.58
C SER A 36 1.86 -2.78 -16.47
N ILE A 37 1.31 -3.24 -15.35
CA ILE A 37 2.06 -3.85 -14.26
C ILE A 37 2.56 -5.25 -14.64
N SER A 38 1.86 -5.97 -15.51
CA SER A 38 2.21 -7.33 -15.96
C SER A 38 3.49 -7.36 -16.80
N GLU A 39 3.79 -6.25 -17.48
CA GLU A 39 4.94 -6.14 -18.40
C GLU A 39 6.28 -5.98 -17.66
N TRP A 40 6.27 -5.88 -16.34
CA TRP A 40 7.47 -5.62 -15.56
C TRP A 40 8.19 -6.92 -15.17
N ASP A 41 9.53 -6.88 -15.25
CA ASP A 41 10.38 -7.99 -14.82
C ASP A 41 10.38 -8.13 -13.29
N TYR A 42 9.90 -9.27 -12.81
CA TYR A 42 9.81 -9.57 -11.39
C TYR A 42 11.04 -10.36 -10.91
N THR A 43 11.63 -9.95 -9.80
CA THR A 43 12.96 -10.43 -9.39
C THR A 43 13.00 -11.29 -8.12
N CYS A 44 11.85 -11.66 -7.54
CA CYS A 44 11.81 -12.47 -6.31
C CYS A 44 12.02 -13.97 -6.58
N LYS A 45 13.24 -14.49 -6.36
CA LYS A 45 13.58 -15.92 -6.53
C LYS A 45 12.88 -16.88 -5.57
N LYS A 46 12.26 -16.37 -4.48
CA LYS A 46 11.56 -17.17 -3.46
C LYS A 46 10.06 -16.90 -3.40
N GLU A 47 9.50 -16.41 -4.52
CA GLU A 47 8.06 -16.23 -4.62
C GLU A 47 7.34 -17.59 -4.49
N ASP A 48 6.37 -17.65 -3.60
CA ASP A 48 5.51 -18.82 -3.39
C ASP A 48 4.03 -18.45 -3.19
N PHE A 49 3.71 -17.14 -3.30
CA PHE A 49 2.37 -16.57 -3.10
C PHE A 49 1.73 -16.86 -1.71
N ILE A 50 2.51 -17.39 -0.78
CA ILE A 50 2.08 -17.69 0.59
C ILE A 50 2.94 -16.93 1.61
N LYS A 51 4.26 -16.93 1.41
CA LYS A 51 5.23 -16.26 2.27
C LYS A 51 5.82 -15.04 1.59
N TYR A 52 5.92 -15.08 0.26
CA TYR A 52 6.54 -14.03 -0.54
C TYR A 52 5.81 -13.89 -1.87
N VAL A 53 5.69 -12.64 -2.31
CA VAL A 53 5.23 -12.25 -3.64
C VAL A 53 6.29 -11.35 -4.30
N ALA A 54 6.44 -11.49 -5.61
CA ALA A 54 7.45 -10.77 -6.38
C ALA A 54 7.04 -9.33 -6.68
N THR A 55 8.06 -8.48 -6.75
CA THR A 55 8.03 -7.15 -7.36
C THR A 55 9.27 -6.97 -8.23
N ILE A 56 9.36 -5.89 -8.98
CA ILE A 56 10.56 -5.56 -9.79
C ILE A 56 11.82 -5.37 -8.94
N GLU A 57 11.69 -5.03 -7.68
CA GLU A 57 12.83 -4.80 -6.80
C GLU A 57 13.16 -6.01 -5.92
N GLY A 58 12.32 -7.05 -5.94
CA GLY A 58 12.51 -8.25 -5.12
C GLY A 58 11.23 -8.75 -4.46
N CYS A 59 11.32 -9.25 -3.23
CA CYS A 59 10.23 -9.91 -2.56
C CYS A 59 9.51 -9.04 -1.55
N ILE A 60 8.19 -9.04 -1.57
CA ILE A 60 7.34 -8.56 -0.46
C ILE A 60 6.95 -9.76 0.41
N ALA A 61 7.12 -9.62 1.72
CA ALA A 61 6.77 -10.68 2.66
C ALA A 61 5.26 -10.69 2.95
N LEU A 62 4.72 -11.91 2.98
CA LEU A 62 3.33 -12.19 3.29
C LEU A 62 3.21 -13.04 4.57
N LYS A 63 2.10 -12.90 5.27
CA LYS A 63 1.67 -13.83 6.30
C LYS A 63 0.18 -14.13 6.13
N LYS A 64 -0.13 -15.40 5.89
CA LYS A 64 -1.51 -15.83 5.72
C LYS A 64 -2.26 -15.90 7.06
N LEU A 65 -3.57 -15.73 6.98
CA LEU A 65 -4.52 -16.02 8.05
C LEU A 65 -5.42 -17.20 7.63
N GLY A 66 -5.31 -18.31 8.35
CA GLY A 66 -6.10 -19.50 8.04
C GLY A 66 -5.57 -20.31 6.85
N LYS A 67 -6.45 -21.16 6.29
CA LYS A 67 -6.17 -21.97 5.10
C LYS A 67 -6.32 -21.12 3.85
N ILE A 68 -5.36 -21.20 2.96
CA ILE A 68 -5.38 -20.54 1.65
C ILE A 68 -5.76 -21.58 0.59
N ASP A 69 -6.65 -21.20 -0.31
CA ASP A 69 -7.15 -22.06 -1.36
C ASP A 69 -7.51 -21.21 -2.61
N LYS A 70 -7.13 -21.69 -3.80
CA LYS A 70 -7.44 -20.98 -5.06
C LYS A 70 -8.92 -20.99 -5.43
N SER A 71 -9.71 -21.88 -4.85
CA SER A 71 -11.18 -21.90 -5.09
C SER A 71 -11.93 -20.79 -4.37
N LYS A 72 -11.29 -20.09 -3.45
CA LYS A 72 -11.92 -19.00 -2.69
C LYS A 72 -12.09 -17.76 -3.55
N LYS A 73 -13.26 -17.15 -3.42
CA LYS A 73 -13.73 -16.07 -4.30
C LYS A 73 -13.20 -14.69 -3.91
N LYS A 74 -12.83 -14.49 -2.64
CA LYS A 74 -12.34 -13.21 -2.14
C LYS A 74 -10.89 -13.30 -1.73
N LEU A 75 -10.12 -12.29 -2.12
CA LEU A 75 -8.76 -12.06 -1.67
C LEU A 75 -8.72 -10.81 -0.80
N VAL A 76 -8.40 -10.96 0.48
CA VAL A 76 -8.29 -9.86 1.43
C VAL A 76 -6.83 -9.64 1.77
N VAL A 77 -6.35 -8.41 1.62
CA VAL A 77 -4.98 -8.03 1.96
C VAL A 77 -4.97 -6.89 2.96
N PHE A 78 -4.35 -7.10 4.12
CA PHE A 78 -4.18 -6.08 5.14
C PHE A 78 -2.83 -5.37 5.02
N LEU A 79 -2.89 -4.03 4.94
CA LEU A 79 -1.76 -3.11 4.93
C LEU A 79 -1.66 -2.41 6.29
N HIS A 80 -0.63 -2.73 7.06
CA HIS A 80 -0.43 -2.15 8.39
C HIS A 80 -0.07 -0.66 8.35
N GLY A 81 -0.24 0.04 9.48
CA GLY A 81 0.18 1.42 9.69
C GLY A 81 1.70 1.60 9.79
N ASP A 82 2.13 2.86 9.91
CA ASP A 82 3.53 3.20 10.13
C ASP A 82 3.97 2.83 11.54
N ARG A 83 5.24 2.42 11.67
CA ARG A 83 5.88 2.20 12.96
C ARG A 83 7.16 3.01 13.05
N ARG A 84 7.34 3.72 14.16
CA ARG A 84 8.53 4.54 14.40
C ARG A 84 9.79 3.71 14.68
N ASP A 85 9.63 2.54 15.27
CA ASP A 85 10.72 1.73 15.81
C ASP A 85 11.40 0.80 14.81
N LYS A 86 11.00 0.83 13.53
CA LYS A 86 11.55 -0.03 12.45
C LYS A 86 11.60 -1.54 12.80
N SER A 87 10.97 -1.93 13.91
CA SER A 87 11.01 -3.29 14.43
C SER A 87 10.18 -4.24 13.57
N ASP A 88 10.32 -5.52 13.88
CA ASP A 88 9.50 -6.56 13.30
C ASP A 88 8.03 -6.29 13.59
N TYR A 89 7.20 -6.29 12.54
CA TYR A 89 5.77 -6.17 12.71
C TYR A 89 5.24 -7.45 13.37
N LYS A 90 4.85 -7.33 14.63
CA LYS A 90 4.08 -8.37 15.30
C LYS A 90 2.61 -8.18 14.95
N ILE A 91 2.02 -9.20 14.34
CA ILE A 91 0.59 -9.18 14.04
C ILE A 91 -0.16 -9.50 15.34
N LEU A 92 -0.44 -8.45 16.11
CA LEU A 92 -1.17 -8.56 17.38
C LEU A 92 -2.67 -8.77 17.15
N GLU A 93 -3.14 -8.36 15.98
CA GLU A 93 -4.55 -8.31 15.62
C GLU A 93 -5.08 -9.61 14.98
N GLN A 94 -4.22 -10.64 14.84
CA GLN A 94 -4.57 -11.89 14.16
C GLN A 94 -5.86 -12.52 14.68
N GLY A 95 -6.03 -12.58 15.99
CA GLY A 95 -7.23 -13.18 16.61
C GLY A 95 -8.50 -12.42 16.28
N ASN A 96 -8.44 -11.09 16.18
CA ASN A 96 -9.59 -10.24 15.86
C ASN A 96 -9.96 -10.35 14.39
N PHE A 97 -9.00 -10.35 13.46
CA PHE A 97 -9.27 -10.58 12.05
C PHE A 97 -9.82 -12.00 11.81
N THR A 98 -9.31 -13.01 12.54
CA THR A 98 -9.88 -14.37 12.49
C THR A 98 -11.37 -14.36 12.88
N LYS A 99 -11.75 -13.59 13.90
CA LYS A 99 -13.16 -13.43 14.28
C LYS A 99 -13.97 -12.69 13.20
N ALA A 100 -13.40 -11.62 12.61
CA ALA A 100 -14.08 -10.84 11.56
C ALA A 100 -14.41 -11.69 10.32
N ILE A 101 -13.52 -12.60 9.92
CA ILE A 101 -13.74 -13.46 8.75
C ILE A 101 -14.35 -14.82 9.09
N LYS A 102 -14.74 -15.07 10.35
CA LYS A 102 -15.16 -16.42 10.82
C LYS A 102 -16.23 -17.03 9.93
N ASP A 103 -17.26 -16.25 9.62
CA ASP A 103 -18.43 -16.71 8.85
C ASP A 103 -18.15 -16.78 7.33
N GLN A 104 -17.00 -16.24 6.88
CA GLN A 104 -16.56 -16.18 5.48
C GLN A 104 -15.25 -16.93 5.23
N LYS A 105 -14.73 -17.68 6.24
CA LYS A 105 -13.40 -18.32 6.19
C LYS A 105 -13.19 -19.25 4.99
N ASP A 106 -14.28 -19.87 4.50
CA ASP A 106 -14.25 -20.79 3.36
C ASP A 106 -14.33 -20.07 2.01
N ASN A 107 -14.62 -18.76 2.02
CA ASN A 107 -14.68 -17.91 0.83
C ASN A 107 -13.55 -16.89 0.73
N ILE A 108 -12.78 -16.67 1.80
CA ILE A 108 -11.75 -15.63 1.89
C ILE A 108 -10.34 -16.22 1.98
N ASN A 109 -9.46 -15.80 1.07
CA ASN A 109 -8.02 -15.86 1.28
C ASN A 109 -7.56 -14.57 1.95
N PHE A 110 -7.00 -14.63 3.15
CA PHE A 110 -6.56 -13.45 3.89
C PHE A 110 -5.05 -13.43 4.08
N PHE A 111 -4.43 -12.30 3.69
CA PHE A 111 -3.00 -12.06 3.88
C PHE A 111 -2.73 -10.75 4.61
N TYR A 112 -1.73 -10.79 5.48
CA TYR A 112 -1.02 -9.60 5.91
C TYR A 112 0.14 -9.36 4.95
N LEU A 113 0.29 -8.15 4.43
CA LEU A 113 1.39 -7.75 3.58
C LEU A 113 2.35 -6.84 4.37
N ALA A 114 3.60 -7.27 4.51
CA ALA A 114 4.64 -6.41 5.07
C ALA A 114 5.00 -5.34 4.05
N ARG A 115 4.58 -4.11 4.29
CA ARG A 115 4.87 -2.99 3.37
C ARG A 115 6.38 -2.89 3.09
N PRO A 116 6.79 -2.27 1.95
CA PRO A 116 8.20 -2.10 1.60
C PRO A 116 9.06 -1.63 2.77
N GLY A 117 10.21 -2.28 2.96
CA GLY A 117 11.13 -1.99 4.07
C GLY A 117 10.75 -2.56 5.44
N HIS A 118 9.56 -3.13 5.60
CA HIS A 118 9.14 -3.80 6.85
C HIS A 118 9.37 -5.31 6.80
N LYS A 119 9.28 -5.98 7.94
CA LYS A 119 9.29 -7.43 8.02
C LYS A 119 8.32 -7.94 9.08
N PHE A 120 7.83 -9.14 8.89
CA PHE A 120 7.16 -9.89 9.96
C PHE A 120 8.18 -10.69 10.75
N THR A 121 7.91 -10.92 12.04
CA THR A 121 8.69 -11.85 12.86
C THR A 121 8.79 -13.21 12.16
N GLY A 122 10.00 -13.72 12.02
CA GLY A 122 10.26 -14.99 11.33
C GLY A 122 10.19 -14.93 9.79
N ARG A 123 10.22 -13.72 9.19
CA ARG A 123 10.29 -13.51 7.73
C ARG A 123 11.47 -12.62 7.36
N SER A 124 11.93 -12.73 6.12
CA SER A 124 12.85 -11.74 5.55
C SER A 124 12.15 -10.39 5.42
N ARG A 125 12.93 -9.32 5.44
CA ARG A 125 12.43 -7.97 5.19
C ARG A 125 11.89 -7.87 3.76
N SER A 126 10.75 -7.24 3.59
CA SER A 126 10.24 -6.82 2.28
C SER A 126 11.22 -5.87 1.61
N VAL A 127 11.37 -6.00 0.30
CA VAL A 127 12.17 -5.09 -0.50
C VAL A 127 11.69 -3.64 -0.37
N GLY A 128 12.53 -2.71 -0.79
CA GLY A 128 12.26 -1.28 -0.69
C GLY A 128 12.77 -0.67 0.62
N LYS A 129 12.71 0.65 0.68
CA LYS A 129 13.18 1.40 1.85
C LYS A 129 11.99 1.84 2.67
N TYR A 130 12.00 1.51 3.96
CA TYR A 130 11.15 2.16 4.93
C TYR A 130 11.77 3.52 5.30
N LYS A 131 11.02 4.57 5.09
CA LYS A 131 11.30 5.84 5.73
C LYS A 131 10.08 6.24 6.55
N ALA A 132 10.08 5.84 7.83
CA ALA A 132 9.30 6.57 8.81
C ALA A 132 9.84 8.00 8.85
N HIS A 133 8.96 8.93 9.16
CA HIS A 133 9.23 10.35 9.39
C HIS A 133 10.53 10.61 10.18
N GLU A 134 11.69 10.41 9.58
CA GLU A 134 12.89 11.08 10.05
C GLU A 134 12.62 12.56 9.79
N GLN A 135 12.90 13.41 10.77
CA GLN A 135 12.86 14.86 10.65
C GLN A 135 13.88 15.25 9.57
N LEU A 136 13.39 15.30 8.34
CA LEU A 136 14.18 15.64 7.19
C LEU A 136 13.90 17.12 6.91
N ASN A 137 14.96 17.90 6.76
CA ASN A 137 14.87 19.27 6.27
C ASN A 137 14.18 19.30 4.88
N ASP A 138 13.56 20.39 4.53
CA ASP A 138 12.62 20.54 3.39
C ASP A 138 13.13 20.00 2.04
N ILE A 139 14.44 20.10 1.78
CA ILE A 139 15.05 19.59 0.54
C ILE A 139 15.01 18.06 0.49
N ILE A 140 15.27 17.40 1.62
CA ILE A 140 15.24 15.93 1.72
C ILE A 140 13.79 15.44 1.74
N GLN A 141 12.86 16.19 2.32
CA GLN A 141 11.43 15.89 2.21
C GLN A 141 10.99 15.83 0.75
N THR A 142 11.37 16.79 -0.08
CA THR A 142 11.04 16.78 -1.51
C THR A 142 11.52 15.52 -2.22
N VAL A 143 12.76 15.07 -1.95
CA VAL A 143 13.32 13.82 -2.52
C VAL A 143 12.65 12.57 -1.96
N VAL A 144 12.25 12.58 -0.69
CA VAL A 144 11.61 11.44 -0.03
C VAL A 144 10.16 11.27 -0.48
N PHE A 145 9.46 12.36 -0.73
CA PHE A 145 8.08 12.33 -1.21
C PHE A 145 7.97 11.93 -2.68
N LYS A 146 8.97 12.25 -3.51
CA LYS A 146 9.11 11.62 -4.83
C LYS A 146 9.14 10.09 -4.76
N LYS A 147 9.55 9.52 -3.61
CA LYS A 147 9.55 8.08 -3.32
C LYS A 147 8.26 7.53 -2.71
N GLY A 148 7.27 8.37 -2.38
CA GLY A 148 5.99 7.91 -1.83
C GLY A 148 5.26 6.94 -2.76
N TRP A 149 5.30 7.21 -4.07
CA TRP A 149 4.76 6.30 -5.07
C TRP A 149 5.58 5.01 -5.21
N GLU A 150 6.89 5.01 -4.94
CA GLU A 150 7.68 3.76 -4.98
C GLU A 150 7.11 2.71 -4.04
N MET A 151 6.69 3.10 -2.82
CA MET A 151 6.02 2.17 -1.90
C MET A 151 4.67 1.71 -2.46
N GLY A 152 3.84 2.62 -2.93
CA GLY A 152 2.56 2.30 -3.57
C GLY A 152 2.75 1.43 -4.80
N ARG A 153 3.76 1.69 -5.62
CA ARG A 153 4.11 0.89 -6.79
C ARG A 153 4.44 -0.55 -6.43
N LEU A 154 5.32 -0.76 -5.45
CA LEU A 154 5.68 -2.12 -5.01
C LEU A 154 4.49 -2.86 -4.39
N ILE A 155 3.64 -2.15 -3.64
CA ILE A 155 2.39 -2.73 -3.11
C ILE A 155 1.44 -3.08 -4.26
N SER A 156 1.26 -2.20 -5.25
CA SER A 156 0.40 -2.46 -6.42
C SER A 156 0.86 -3.69 -7.19
N GLN A 157 2.17 -3.86 -7.40
CA GLN A 157 2.75 -5.05 -8.03
C GLN A 157 2.43 -6.32 -7.24
N ALA A 158 2.62 -6.27 -5.93
CA ALA A 158 2.30 -7.40 -5.05
C ALA A 158 0.81 -7.75 -5.09
N LEU A 159 -0.07 -6.75 -5.06
CA LEU A 159 -1.52 -6.94 -5.17
C LEU A 159 -1.91 -7.52 -6.53
N TYR A 160 -1.36 -6.97 -7.63
CA TYR A 160 -1.59 -7.47 -8.98
C TYR A 160 -1.18 -8.94 -9.11
N ARG A 161 0.04 -9.29 -8.67
CA ARG A 161 0.55 -10.67 -8.70
C ARG A 161 -0.33 -11.64 -7.90
N LEU A 162 -0.81 -11.20 -6.72
CA LEU A 162 -1.72 -12.00 -5.90
C LEU A 162 -3.08 -12.16 -6.59
N LYS A 163 -3.64 -11.09 -7.20
CA LYS A 163 -4.90 -11.14 -7.96
C LYS A 163 -4.80 -12.11 -9.12
N GLU A 164 -3.72 -12.05 -9.91
CA GLU A 164 -3.46 -12.97 -11.02
C GLU A 164 -3.29 -14.43 -10.59
N PHE A 165 -2.61 -14.67 -9.47
CA PHE A 165 -2.36 -16.04 -9.00
C PHE A 165 -3.59 -16.70 -8.39
N TYR A 166 -4.34 -15.96 -7.57
CA TYR A 166 -5.54 -16.50 -6.89
C TYR A 166 -6.81 -16.36 -7.71
N LYS A 167 -6.86 -15.44 -8.68
CA LYS A 167 -8.02 -15.13 -9.53
C LYS A 167 -9.32 -14.97 -8.73
N PRO A 168 -9.34 -14.11 -7.71
CA PRO A 168 -10.52 -13.87 -6.91
C PRO A 168 -11.57 -13.13 -7.74
N ASP A 169 -12.85 -13.29 -7.39
CA ASP A 169 -13.92 -12.46 -7.93
C ASP A 169 -13.83 -11.03 -7.35
N GLU A 170 -13.27 -10.88 -6.13
CA GLU A 170 -13.13 -9.60 -5.44
C GLU A 170 -11.79 -9.49 -4.71
N LEU A 171 -11.02 -8.43 -4.98
CA LEU A 171 -9.83 -8.04 -4.21
C LEU A 171 -10.18 -6.92 -3.23
N ILE A 172 -10.16 -7.24 -1.95
CA ILE A 172 -10.42 -6.30 -0.85
C ILE A 172 -9.08 -5.93 -0.20
N VAL A 173 -8.80 -4.64 -0.10
CA VAL A 173 -7.61 -4.17 0.62
C VAL A 173 -8.02 -3.38 1.86
N ILE A 174 -7.59 -3.89 3.03
CA ILE A 174 -7.79 -3.22 4.30
C ILE A 174 -6.51 -2.47 4.63
N GLY A 175 -6.58 -1.16 4.75
CA GLY A 175 -5.47 -0.32 5.22
C GLY A 175 -5.72 0.20 6.63
N PHE A 176 -4.64 0.43 7.38
CA PHE A 176 -4.69 1.22 8.61
C PHE A 176 -3.62 2.30 8.60
N SER A 177 -3.98 3.55 8.96
CA SER A 177 -3.05 4.69 9.02
C SER A 177 -2.25 4.84 7.71
N GLY A 178 -0.92 4.76 7.73
CA GLY A 178 -0.09 4.77 6.52
C GLY A 178 -0.44 3.67 5.50
N GLY A 179 -1.01 2.53 5.92
CA GLY A 179 -1.57 1.51 5.03
C GLY A 179 -2.81 2.00 4.29
N SER A 180 -3.67 2.76 4.97
CA SER A 180 -4.85 3.40 4.36
C SER A 180 -4.44 4.46 3.33
N VAL A 181 -3.41 5.25 3.62
CA VAL A 181 -2.85 6.23 2.66
C VAL A 181 -2.37 5.52 1.39
N ASN A 182 -1.61 4.44 1.54
CA ASN A 182 -1.17 3.67 0.36
C ASN A 182 -2.37 3.15 -0.43
N MET A 183 -3.37 2.57 0.25
CA MET A 183 -4.58 2.06 -0.41
C MET A 183 -5.34 3.15 -1.15
N SER A 184 -5.56 4.31 -0.53
CA SER A 184 -6.29 5.42 -1.14
C SER A 184 -5.60 6.00 -2.39
N VAL A 185 -4.26 5.99 -2.41
CA VAL A 185 -3.48 6.36 -3.60
C VAL A 185 -3.56 5.28 -4.66
N ILE A 186 -3.41 4.00 -4.29
CA ILE A 186 -3.44 2.87 -5.22
C ILE A 186 -4.80 2.79 -5.94
N ALA A 187 -5.91 3.02 -5.23
CA ALA A 187 -7.25 2.98 -5.81
C ALA A 187 -7.41 3.89 -7.03
N GLY A 188 -6.77 5.06 -7.01
CA GLY A 188 -6.84 6.00 -8.13
C GLY A 188 -5.61 5.97 -9.05
N LYS A 189 -4.44 5.56 -8.55
CA LYS A 189 -3.22 5.47 -9.35
C LYS A 189 -3.21 4.22 -10.24
N VAL A 190 -3.86 3.13 -9.79
CA VAL A 190 -4.03 1.88 -10.54
C VAL A 190 -5.53 1.52 -10.57
N PRO A 191 -6.34 2.28 -11.33
CA PRO A 191 -7.78 2.05 -11.41
C PRO A 191 -8.11 0.60 -11.80
N GLY A 192 -9.09 -0.02 -11.11
CA GLY A 192 -9.52 -1.39 -11.38
C GLY A 192 -8.64 -2.50 -10.78
N LEU A 193 -7.51 -2.15 -10.14
CA LEU A 193 -6.71 -3.14 -9.42
C LEU A 193 -7.44 -3.66 -8.18
N VAL A 194 -8.02 -2.76 -7.39
CA VAL A 194 -8.70 -3.07 -6.13
C VAL A 194 -10.20 -2.83 -6.30
N ASP A 195 -10.99 -3.82 -5.92
CA ASP A 195 -12.44 -3.76 -6.05
C ASP A 195 -13.07 -3.07 -4.82
N LYS A 196 -12.52 -3.31 -3.61
CA LYS A 196 -12.97 -2.68 -2.36
C LYS A 196 -11.81 -2.26 -1.48
N GLY A 197 -11.83 -1.02 -1.00
CA GLY A 197 -10.86 -0.47 -0.04
C GLY A 197 -11.50 -0.16 1.31
N ILE A 198 -10.98 -0.74 2.40
CA ILE A 198 -11.41 -0.43 3.77
C ILE A 198 -10.28 0.37 4.44
N LEU A 199 -10.53 1.64 4.73
CA LEU A 199 -9.53 2.60 5.19
C LEU A 199 -9.74 2.97 6.65
N GLY A 200 -9.03 2.29 7.55
CA GLY A 200 -9.08 2.58 8.99
C GLY A 200 -8.08 3.67 9.40
N GLY A 201 -8.55 4.70 10.09
CA GLY A 201 -7.69 5.78 10.61
C GLY A 201 -6.78 6.37 9.52
N CYS A 202 -7.33 6.71 8.35
CA CYS A 202 -6.57 7.23 7.24
C CYS A 202 -5.97 8.61 7.54
N ASP A 203 -4.69 8.80 7.28
CA ASP A 203 -4.09 10.12 7.14
C ASP A 203 -4.26 10.60 5.68
N CYS A 204 -5.51 10.66 5.22
CA CYS A 204 -5.89 11.01 3.84
C CYS A 204 -5.74 12.53 3.61
N LYS A 205 -4.53 13.05 3.72
CA LYS A 205 -4.21 14.45 3.78
C LYS A 205 -4.25 15.18 2.45
N THR A 206 -4.72 16.42 2.53
CA THR A 206 -4.79 17.31 1.36
C THR A 206 -3.51 18.10 1.11
N ASN A 207 -2.70 18.44 2.13
CA ASN A 207 -1.76 19.56 2.01
C ASN A 207 -0.33 19.35 2.55
N ARG A 208 0.06 18.18 3.01
CA ARG A 208 1.42 18.00 3.56
C ARG A 208 2.41 17.35 2.62
N GLN A 209 1.96 16.86 1.48
CA GLN A 209 2.84 16.22 0.50
C GLN A 209 2.67 16.92 -0.84
N PRO A 210 3.66 17.64 -1.32
CA PRO A 210 3.52 18.43 -2.53
C PRO A 210 3.30 17.62 -3.80
N PHE A 211 3.43 16.28 -3.76
CA PHE A 211 3.47 15.46 -4.97
C PHE A 211 2.47 14.30 -5.05
N TRP A 212 1.90 13.81 -3.93
CA TRP A 212 1.07 12.60 -3.94
C TRP A 212 0.08 12.60 -2.79
N THR A 213 -0.97 13.39 -2.91
CA THR A 213 -2.07 13.32 -1.95
C THR A 213 -3.12 12.34 -2.44
N SER A 214 -3.69 11.59 -1.51
CA SER A 214 -4.81 10.69 -1.82
C SER A 214 -5.93 11.41 -2.59
N ILE A 215 -6.14 12.70 -2.34
CA ILE A 215 -7.17 13.54 -2.98
C ILE A 215 -6.91 13.73 -4.47
N GLU A 216 -5.67 13.89 -4.92
CA GLU A 216 -5.38 14.10 -6.34
C GLU A 216 -5.80 12.91 -7.20
N PHE A 217 -5.80 11.72 -6.62
CA PHE A 217 -6.15 10.48 -7.32
C PHE A 217 -7.62 10.09 -7.22
N ILE A 218 -8.43 10.73 -6.38
CA ILE A 218 -9.87 10.41 -6.24
C ILE A 218 -10.57 10.43 -7.59
N LYS A 219 -10.26 11.40 -8.45
CA LYS A 219 -10.91 11.54 -9.77
C LYS A 219 -10.75 10.32 -10.67
N TYR A 220 -9.67 9.56 -10.48
CA TYR A 220 -9.37 8.36 -11.27
C TYR A 220 -9.91 7.06 -10.67
N ILE A 221 -10.42 7.09 -9.44
CA ILE A 221 -11.04 5.90 -8.82
C ILE A 221 -12.28 5.53 -9.64
N PRO A 222 -12.38 4.26 -10.11
CA PRO A 222 -13.56 3.80 -10.83
C PRO A 222 -14.83 3.90 -9.97
N PRO A 223 -15.99 4.19 -10.53
CA PRO A 223 -17.25 4.26 -9.77
C PRO A 223 -17.65 2.93 -9.13
N GLU A 224 -17.24 1.81 -9.71
CA GLU A 224 -17.44 0.45 -9.18
C GLU A 224 -16.53 0.12 -7.99
N THR A 225 -15.43 0.84 -7.80
CA THR A 225 -14.55 0.65 -6.63
C THR A 225 -15.21 1.20 -5.37
N GLU A 226 -15.49 0.34 -4.42
CA GLU A 226 -16.09 0.70 -3.14
C GLU A 226 -15.00 1.14 -2.15
N LEU A 227 -15.20 2.29 -1.50
CA LEU A 227 -14.33 2.77 -0.42
C LEU A 227 -15.12 2.95 0.87
N ILE A 228 -14.68 2.28 1.93
CA ILE A 228 -15.26 2.38 3.27
C ILE A 228 -14.23 2.98 4.20
N LEU A 229 -14.43 4.22 4.64
CA LEU A 229 -13.59 4.87 5.63
C LEU A 229 -14.15 4.64 7.03
N ILE A 230 -13.30 4.19 7.95
CA ILE A 230 -13.65 4.01 9.37
C ILE A 230 -12.69 4.86 10.19
N THR A 231 -13.21 5.87 10.88
CA THR A 231 -12.41 6.87 11.60
C THR A 231 -12.86 6.94 13.05
N GLY A 232 -11.92 6.87 13.99
CA GLY A 232 -12.23 7.15 15.40
C GLY A 232 -12.63 8.60 15.59
N LYS A 233 -13.63 8.87 16.46
CA LYS A 233 -14.08 10.25 16.75
C LYS A 233 -12.97 11.11 17.36
N ASP A 234 -12.03 10.48 18.07
CA ASP A 234 -10.88 11.13 18.72
C ASP A 234 -9.60 10.99 17.89
N ASP A 235 -9.72 10.58 16.61
CA ASP A 235 -8.60 10.46 15.69
C ASP A 235 -8.13 11.86 15.23
N PRO A 236 -6.83 12.21 15.36
CA PRO A 236 -6.32 13.51 14.94
C PRO A 236 -6.48 13.78 13.43
N TYR A 237 -6.75 12.75 12.63
CA TYR A 237 -6.93 12.85 11.18
C TYR A 237 -8.40 12.93 10.74
N ILE A 238 -9.35 12.99 11.66
CA ILE A 238 -10.80 12.96 11.36
C ILE A 238 -11.21 14.03 10.33
N ASN A 239 -10.73 15.26 10.47
CA ASN A 239 -11.08 16.35 9.55
C ASN A 239 -10.56 16.12 8.14
N TRP A 240 -9.44 15.41 8.01
CA TRP A 240 -8.88 15.07 6.68
C TRP A 240 -9.68 13.97 6.00
N ASN A 241 -10.14 13.00 6.78
CA ASN A 241 -11.01 11.94 6.28
C ASN A 241 -12.36 12.50 5.83
N ILE A 242 -12.94 13.43 6.62
CA ILE A 242 -14.15 14.15 6.22
C ILE A 242 -13.92 14.91 4.89
N SER A 243 -12.79 15.59 4.75
CA SER A 243 -12.46 16.33 3.53
C SER A 243 -12.28 15.39 2.33
N TYR A 244 -11.61 14.26 2.50
CA TYR A 244 -11.43 13.24 1.47
C TYR A 244 -12.78 12.69 0.99
N VAL A 245 -13.64 12.29 1.93
CA VAL A 245 -14.99 11.76 1.62
C VAL A 245 -15.85 12.79 0.90
N ARG A 246 -15.82 14.05 1.37
CA ARG A 246 -16.54 15.14 0.72
C ARG A 246 -16.12 15.31 -0.73
N GLU A 247 -14.82 15.29 -0.99
CA GLU A 247 -14.30 15.41 -2.36
C GLU A 247 -14.65 14.20 -3.22
N ALA A 248 -14.54 13.00 -2.68
CA ALA A 248 -14.93 11.76 -3.37
C ALA A 248 -16.42 11.78 -3.75
N LYS A 249 -17.30 12.18 -2.83
CA LYS A 249 -18.75 12.31 -3.09
C LYS A 249 -19.06 13.35 -4.17
N LYS A 250 -18.37 14.51 -4.16
CA LYS A 250 -18.52 15.52 -5.22
C LYS A 250 -18.20 14.97 -6.62
N LEU A 251 -17.25 14.04 -6.69
CA LEU A 251 -16.82 13.38 -7.91
C LEU A 251 -17.63 12.10 -8.23
N GLY A 252 -18.74 11.86 -7.52
CA GLY A 252 -19.61 10.72 -7.75
C GLY A 252 -18.98 9.37 -7.44
N LYS A 253 -17.98 9.32 -6.54
CA LYS A 253 -17.35 8.06 -6.16
C LYS A 253 -18.14 7.31 -5.12
N ASN A 254 -18.10 5.98 -5.19
CA ASN A 254 -18.72 5.08 -4.23
C ASN A 254 -17.90 5.09 -2.93
N VAL A 255 -18.29 5.94 -1.99
CA VAL A 255 -17.58 6.12 -0.71
C VAL A 255 -18.53 6.24 0.46
N GLU A 256 -18.28 5.43 1.49
CA GLU A 256 -18.92 5.50 2.79
C GLU A 256 -17.95 6.01 3.85
N HIS A 257 -18.47 6.68 4.88
CA HIS A 257 -17.67 7.13 6.02
C HIS A 257 -18.38 6.85 7.32
N HIS A 258 -17.74 6.08 8.17
CA HIS A 258 -18.21 5.73 9.50
C HIS A 258 -17.28 6.37 10.54
N ILE A 259 -17.87 7.22 11.41
CA ILE A 259 -17.17 7.76 12.56
C ILE A 259 -17.56 6.91 13.76
N VAL A 260 -16.57 6.20 14.33
CA VAL A 260 -16.76 5.26 15.43
C VAL A 260 -16.14 5.76 16.72
N THR A 261 -16.56 5.22 17.85
CA THR A 261 -15.95 5.54 19.15
C THR A 261 -14.49 5.05 19.18
N GLY A 262 -13.54 5.95 19.51
CA GLY A 262 -12.12 5.61 19.70
C GLY A 262 -11.15 6.62 19.11
N GLU A 263 -9.88 6.31 19.33
CA GLU A 263 -8.72 7.08 18.90
C GLU A 263 -8.05 6.48 17.67
N HIS A 264 -6.90 7.04 17.25
CA HIS A 264 -6.08 6.53 16.13
C HIS A 264 -5.37 5.22 16.50
N SER A 265 -6.12 4.13 16.54
CA SER A 265 -5.54 2.78 16.71
C SER A 265 -6.32 1.74 15.89
N VAL A 266 -5.60 0.74 15.34
CA VAL A 266 -6.25 -0.35 14.58
C VAL A 266 -7.28 -1.07 15.44
N LYS A 267 -7.02 -1.19 16.73
CA LYS A 267 -7.88 -1.88 17.68
C LYS A 267 -9.21 -1.15 17.90
N SER A 268 -9.18 0.16 18.17
CA SER A 268 -10.39 0.94 18.41
C SER A 268 -11.15 1.23 17.11
N THR A 269 -10.43 1.46 16.02
CA THR A 269 -11.04 1.86 14.74
C THR A 269 -11.62 0.68 13.96
N LEU A 270 -10.93 -0.47 13.90
CA LEU A 270 -11.31 -1.58 13.03
C LEU A 270 -11.73 -2.86 13.76
N LEU A 271 -11.27 -3.06 15.01
CA LEU A 271 -11.29 -4.39 15.61
C LEU A 271 -12.05 -4.48 16.93
N LYS A 272 -12.80 -3.42 17.28
CA LYS A 272 -13.69 -3.36 18.45
C LYS A 272 -14.97 -2.62 18.12
N ASN A 273 -16.02 -2.95 18.87
CA ASN A 273 -17.30 -2.25 18.88
C ASN A 273 -17.85 -2.04 17.45
N GLU A 274 -18.33 -0.83 17.17
CA GLU A 274 -18.93 -0.43 15.89
C GLU A 274 -17.99 -0.69 14.69
N GLY A 275 -16.72 -0.34 14.81
CA GLY A 275 -15.73 -0.55 13.73
C GLY A 275 -15.54 -2.01 13.36
N PHE A 276 -15.65 -2.91 14.35
CA PHE A 276 -15.59 -4.34 14.08
C PHE A 276 -16.81 -4.86 13.31
N GLU A 277 -18.02 -4.39 13.66
CA GLU A 277 -19.24 -4.80 12.95
C GLU A 277 -19.25 -4.26 11.51
N ILE A 278 -18.80 -3.00 11.31
CA ILE A 278 -18.65 -2.42 9.97
C ILE A 278 -17.64 -3.23 9.14
N LEU A 279 -16.47 -3.54 9.72
CA LEU A 279 -15.47 -4.36 9.05
C LEU A 279 -16.02 -5.76 8.68
N LYS A 280 -16.74 -6.39 9.61
CA LYS A 280 -17.34 -7.70 9.39
C LYS A 280 -18.37 -7.67 8.25
N GLU A 281 -19.21 -6.65 8.20
CA GLU A 281 -20.19 -6.44 7.13
C GLU A 281 -19.49 -6.20 5.80
N ALA A 282 -18.50 -5.32 5.75
CA ALA A 282 -17.73 -5.01 4.54
C ALA A 282 -16.99 -6.21 3.94
N LEU A 283 -16.79 -7.29 4.71
CA LEU A 283 -16.13 -8.52 4.25
C LEU A 283 -17.12 -9.59 3.77
N LYS A 284 -18.42 -9.39 3.95
CA LYS A 284 -19.45 -10.30 3.39
C LYS A 284 -19.53 -10.16 1.89
#